data_b67c7febec8bea9c3416fca55c9d2ce8
#
_entry.id   b67c7febec8bea9c3416fca55c9d2ce8
#
_cell.length_a   1.000
_cell.length_b   1.000
_cell.length_c   1.000
_cell.angle_alpha   90.00
_cell.angle_beta   90.00
_cell.angle_gamma   90.00
#
_symmetry.space_group_name_H-M   'P 1'
#
loop_
_entity.id
_entity.type
_entity.pdbx_description
1 polymer ?
#
loop_
_entity_poly.entity_id
_entity_poly.type
_entity_poly.pdbx_seq_one_letter_code
_entity_poly.pdbx_strand_id
1 'polypeptide(L)'
;MNLPTRQEAYNLLCEHTDNLNLVKHMLAVEAILRTYARKQGEDEDLWALTGLLHDFDYEKHPTPEEHPMFGIGILTEIGYPDEMLHAIKAHAPYLGVPRESTLDKALFAFDELSGFIVAVALMRPSKSLDDLKVSSVKKKMKQAGFARAVSREDIQTGADELGVTLEDHIAFAIDAMREISDELGF
;
A
#
# COMPACT_ATOMS: atom_id res chain seq x y z
N MET A 1 -17.26 -17.82 -4.16
CA MET A 1 -18.03 -16.57 -3.94
C MET A 1 -17.45 -15.53 -4.91
N ASN A 2 -18.27 -14.64 -5.46
CA ASN A 2 -17.72 -13.55 -6.25
C ASN A 2 -17.20 -12.48 -5.28
N LEU A 3 -16.00 -11.96 -5.53
CA LEU A 3 -15.48 -10.82 -4.80
C LEU A 3 -16.44 -9.61 -4.93
N PRO A 4 -16.59 -8.78 -3.89
CA PRO A 4 -17.20 -7.47 -4.05
C PRO A 4 -16.54 -6.67 -5.18
N THR A 5 -17.32 -5.85 -5.86
CA THR A 5 -16.80 -4.98 -6.91
C THR A 5 -15.87 -3.91 -6.32
N ARG A 6 -14.94 -3.38 -7.14
CA ARG A 6 -14.11 -2.24 -6.73
C ARG A 6 -14.94 -1.08 -6.19
N GLN A 7 -16.12 -0.80 -6.79
CA GLN A 7 -16.99 0.29 -6.35
C GLN A 7 -17.56 0.05 -4.94
N GLU A 8 -17.96 -1.19 -4.64
CA GLU A 8 -18.44 -1.56 -3.30
C GLU A 8 -17.31 -1.45 -2.27
N ALA A 9 -16.11 -1.89 -2.61
CA ALA A 9 -14.93 -1.75 -1.75
C ALA A 9 -14.54 -0.27 -1.53
N TYR A 10 -14.60 0.55 -2.58
CA TYR A 10 -14.35 1.99 -2.45
C TYR A 10 -15.39 2.71 -1.60
N ASN A 11 -16.66 2.31 -1.70
CA ASN A 11 -17.70 2.85 -0.84
C ASN A 11 -17.44 2.49 0.64
N LEU A 12 -17.06 1.23 0.91
CA LEU A 12 -16.68 0.79 2.26
C LEU A 12 -15.48 1.59 2.80
N LEU A 13 -14.45 1.82 1.99
CA LEU A 13 -13.34 2.70 2.35
C LEU A 13 -13.84 4.09 2.76
N CYS A 14 -14.68 4.72 1.94
CA CYS A 14 -15.21 6.07 2.21
C CYS A 14 -16.17 6.14 3.41
N GLU A 15 -16.80 5.04 3.81
CA GLU A 15 -17.62 4.96 5.04
C GLU A 15 -16.76 5.02 6.31
N HIS A 16 -15.51 4.56 6.22
CA HIS A 16 -14.61 4.46 7.37
C HIS A 16 -13.50 5.51 7.37
N THR A 17 -13.16 6.10 6.22
CA THR A 17 -12.04 7.02 6.06
C THR A 17 -12.50 8.32 5.39
N ASP A 18 -12.46 9.44 6.13
CA ASP A 18 -12.77 10.80 5.66
C ASP A 18 -11.50 11.54 5.19
N ASN A 19 -10.34 11.13 5.69
CA ASN A 19 -9.05 11.75 5.38
C ASN A 19 -8.61 11.41 3.96
N LEU A 20 -8.68 12.40 3.07
CA LEU A 20 -8.31 12.24 1.66
C LEU A 20 -6.85 11.78 1.43
N ASN A 21 -5.93 12.06 2.36
CA ASN A 21 -4.56 11.58 2.22
C ASN A 21 -4.46 10.07 2.48
N LEU A 22 -5.25 9.55 3.43
CA LEU A 22 -5.35 8.10 3.65
C LEU A 22 -6.06 7.41 2.48
N VAL A 23 -7.15 8.00 1.96
CA VAL A 23 -7.81 7.47 0.74
C VAL A 23 -6.82 7.40 -0.43
N LYS A 24 -6.03 8.46 -0.66
CA LYS A 24 -5.01 8.47 -1.72
C LYS A 24 -3.90 7.44 -1.48
N HIS A 25 -3.52 7.21 -0.22
CA HIS A 25 -2.57 6.17 0.12
C HIS A 25 -3.10 4.78 -0.29
N MET A 26 -4.33 4.46 0.09
CA MET A 26 -4.95 3.19 -0.28
C MET A 26 -5.14 3.03 -1.80
N LEU A 27 -5.48 4.10 -2.51
CA LEU A 27 -5.50 4.10 -3.98
C LEU A 27 -4.10 3.84 -4.58
N ALA A 28 -3.06 4.42 -3.99
CA ALA A 28 -1.69 4.18 -4.45
C ALA A 28 -1.29 2.71 -4.26
N VAL A 29 -1.58 2.13 -3.09
CA VAL A 29 -1.29 0.71 -2.81
C VAL A 29 -2.14 -0.20 -3.70
N GLU A 30 -3.43 0.13 -3.94
CA GLU A 30 -4.29 -0.57 -4.90
C GLU A 30 -3.63 -0.65 -6.29
N ALA A 31 -3.20 0.48 -6.84
CA ALA A 31 -2.61 0.55 -8.16
C ALA A 31 -1.30 -0.26 -8.27
N ILE A 32 -0.46 -0.17 -7.23
CA ILE A 32 0.81 -0.91 -7.18
C ILE A 32 0.53 -2.41 -7.12
N LEU A 33 -0.35 -2.87 -6.24
CA LEU A 33 -0.66 -4.30 -6.09
C LEU A 33 -1.34 -4.86 -7.34
N ARG A 34 -2.26 -4.14 -7.97
CA ARG A 34 -2.87 -4.53 -9.26
C ARG A 34 -1.79 -4.75 -10.33
N THR A 35 -0.88 -3.80 -10.46
CA THR A 35 0.19 -3.87 -11.46
C THR A 35 1.18 -5.00 -11.12
N TYR A 36 1.43 -5.24 -9.84
CA TYR A 36 2.33 -6.31 -9.40
C TYR A 36 1.69 -7.69 -9.60
N ALA A 37 0.39 -7.85 -9.31
CA ALA A 37 -0.37 -9.07 -9.60
C ALA A 37 -0.29 -9.43 -11.09
N ARG A 38 -0.53 -8.45 -11.98
CA ARG A 38 -0.39 -8.63 -13.44
C ARG A 38 0.99 -9.13 -13.83
N LYS A 39 2.04 -8.56 -13.24
CA LYS A 39 3.43 -8.99 -13.48
C LYS A 39 3.69 -10.42 -13.01
N GLN A 40 3.05 -10.85 -11.91
CA GLN A 40 3.23 -12.18 -11.33
C GLN A 40 2.29 -13.24 -11.96
N GLY A 41 1.27 -12.83 -12.72
CA GLY A 41 0.24 -13.71 -13.25
C GLY A 41 -0.80 -14.14 -12.21
N GLU A 42 -0.99 -13.31 -11.18
CA GLU A 42 -1.93 -13.50 -10.07
C GLU A 42 -3.26 -12.77 -10.31
N ASP A 43 -4.21 -12.93 -9.41
CA ASP A 43 -5.54 -12.29 -9.49
C ASP A 43 -5.44 -10.77 -9.23
N GLU A 44 -5.52 -9.98 -10.32
CA GLU A 44 -5.41 -8.52 -10.27
C GLU A 44 -6.49 -7.87 -9.39
N ASP A 45 -7.71 -8.40 -9.40
CA ASP A 45 -8.82 -7.80 -8.64
C ASP A 45 -8.69 -8.09 -7.14
N LEU A 46 -8.34 -9.32 -6.78
CA LEU A 46 -8.08 -9.65 -5.39
C LEU A 46 -6.93 -8.80 -4.79
N TRP A 47 -5.81 -8.70 -5.51
CA TRP A 47 -4.66 -7.94 -5.03
C TRP A 47 -4.96 -6.45 -4.94
N ALA A 48 -5.67 -5.90 -5.92
CA ALA A 48 -6.10 -4.51 -5.90
C ALA A 48 -7.03 -4.21 -4.72
N LEU A 49 -8.02 -5.06 -4.47
CA LEU A 49 -8.93 -4.90 -3.33
C LEU A 49 -8.19 -5.02 -2.00
N THR A 50 -7.17 -5.88 -1.92
CA THR A 50 -6.31 -5.96 -0.73
C THR A 50 -5.61 -4.64 -0.46
N GLY A 51 -5.01 -4.02 -1.48
CA GLY A 51 -4.37 -2.71 -1.35
C GLY A 51 -5.35 -1.58 -1.03
N LEU A 52 -6.55 -1.62 -1.62
CA LEU A 52 -7.57 -0.60 -1.38
C LEU A 52 -8.13 -0.63 0.05
N LEU A 53 -8.15 -1.79 0.69
CA LEU A 53 -8.81 -1.98 1.99
C LEU A 53 -7.86 -2.32 3.15
N HIS A 54 -6.53 -2.33 2.94
CA HIS A 54 -5.62 -2.77 4.00
C HIS A 54 -5.66 -1.89 5.25
N ASP A 55 -5.89 -0.59 5.09
CA ASP A 55 -5.85 0.44 6.13
C ASP A 55 -7.19 1.20 6.32
N PHE A 56 -8.31 0.70 5.76
CA PHE A 56 -9.56 1.46 5.76
C PHE A 56 -10.13 1.75 7.16
N ASP A 57 -9.73 0.99 8.16
CA ASP A 57 -10.12 1.18 9.57
C ASP A 57 -9.17 2.13 10.34
N TYR A 58 -7.96 2.40 9.81
CA TYR A 58 -6.89 3.08 10.52
C TYR A 58 -7.26 4.46 11.06
N GLU A 59 -8.04 5.26 10.32
CA GLU A 59 -8.42 6.61 10.77
C GLU A 59 -9.22 6.60 12.07
N LYS A 60 -10.12 5.64 12.22
CA LYS A 60 -11.01 5.52 13.39
C LYS A 60 -10.46 4.61 14.47
N HIS A 61 -9.55 3.70 14.12
CA HIS A 61 -8.99 2.65 14.96
C HIS A 61 -7.46 2.56 14.85
N PRO A 62 -6.70 3.64 15.18
CA PRO A 62 -5.27 3.72 14.89
C PRO A 62 -4.37 3.00 15.89
N THR A 63 -4.92 2.34 16.90
CA THR A 63 -4.10 1.69 17.92
C THR A 63 -3.69 0.27 17.50
N PRO A 64 -2.51 -0.23 17.92
CA PRO A 64 -2.10 -1.60 17.61
C PRO A 64 -3.05 -2.68 18.11
N GLU A 65 -3.89 -2.37 19.10
CA GLU A 65 -4.90 -3.28 19.65
C GLU A 65 -6.13 -3.38 18.74
N GLU A 66 -6.40 -2.35 17.94
CA GLU A 66 -7.59 -2.26 17.09
C GLU A 66 -7.26 -2.50 15.62
N HIS A 67 -6.28 -1.77 15.07
CA HIS A 67 -5.85 -1.90 13.68
C HIS A 67 -4.89 -3.09 13.51
N PRO A 68 -5.00 -3.86 12.42
CA PRO A 68 -6.07 -3.90 11.41
C PRO A 68 -7.21 -4.85 11.80
N MET A 69 -7.25 -5.32 13.05
CA MET A 69 -8.18 -6.37 13.47
C MET A 69 -9.66 -5.95 13.42
N PHE A 70 -9.94 -4.65 13.63
CA PHE A 70 -11.29 -4.11 13.48
C PHE A 70 -11.77 -4.23 12.02
N GLY A 71 -10.96 -3.78 11.09
CA GLY A 71 -11.24 -3.87 9.66
C GLY A 71 -11.39 -5.33 9.19
N ILE A 72 -10.52 -6.22 9.67
CA ILE A 72 -10.60 -7.66 9.37
C ILE A 72 -11.93 -8.27 9.83
N GLY A 73 -12.47 -7.87 10.97
CA GLY A 73 -13.79 -8.30 11.42
C GLY A 73 -14.87 -7.99 10.39
N ILE A 74 -14.91 -6.74 9.91
CA ILE A 74 -15.85 -6.29 8.88
C ILE A 74 -15.66 -7.06 7.58
N LEU A 75 -14.42 -7.19 7.10
CA LEU A 75 -14.12 -7.90 5.85
C LEU A 75 -14.49 -9.39 5.92
N THR A 76 -14.32 -10.00 7.09
CA THR A 76 -14.73 -11.39 7.33
C THR A 76 -16.26 -11.54 7.25
N GLU A 77 -17.03 -10.63 7.84
CA GLU A 77 -18.49 -10.64 7.78
C GLU A 77 -19.03 -10.44 6.36
N ILE A 78 -18.36 -9.62 5.56
CA ILE A 78 -18.69 -9.40 4.14
C ILE A 78 -18.35 -10.65 3.31
N GLY A 79 -17.38 -11.46 3.74
CA GLY A 79 -16.96 -12.69 3.08
C GLY A 79 -15.79 -12.54 2.13
N TYR A 80 -14.86 -11.60 2.42
CA TYR A 80 -13.61 -11.51 1.69
C TYR A 80 -12.73 -12.76 1.93
N PRO A 81 -11.89 -13.17 0.94
CA PRO A 81 -11.09 -14.40 1.03
C PRO A 81 -10.05 -14.37 2.15
N ASP A 82 -9.79 -15.55 2.74
CA ASP A 82 -8.81 -15.70 3.82
C ASP A 82 -7.41 -15.23 3.46
N GLU A 83 -6.98 -15.38 2.20
CA GLU A 83 -5.66 -14.89 1.76
C GLU A 83 -5.55 -13.37 1.80
N MET A 84 -6.62 -12.62 1.48
CA MET A 84 -6.67 -11.18 1.63
C MET A 84 -6.61 -10.79 3.11
N LEU A 85 -7.43 -11.45 3.94
CA LEU A 85 -7.46 -11.19 5.39
C LEU A 85 -6.12 -11.51 6.04
N HIS A 86 -5.43 -12.55 5.57
CA HIS A 86 -4.08 -12.90 6.03
C HIS A 86 -3.07 -11.83 5.65
N ALA A 87 -3.06 -11.37 4.40
CA ALA A 87 -2.16 -10.33 3.93
C ALA A 87 -2.35 -9.03 4.74
N ILE A 88 -3.61 -8.64 5.00
CA ILE A 88 -3.94 -7.48 5.83
C ILE A 88 -3.45 -7.66 7.28
N LYS A 89 -3.49 -8.87 7.86
CA LYS A 89 -2.85 -9.12 9.17
C LYS A 89 -1.34 -9.04 9.11
N ALA A 90 -0.75 -9.63 8.10
CA ALA A 90 0.70 -9.78 7.99
C ALA A 90 1.42 -8.48 7.63
N HIS A 91 0.70 -7.45 7.11
CA HIS A 91 1.31 -6.16 6.83
C HIS A 91 1.66 -5.38 8.09
N ALA A 92 1.01 -5.66 9.23
CA ALA A 92 1.24 -5.03 10.52
C ALA A 92 2.29 -5.82 11.35
N PRO A 93 3.59 -5.42 11.38
CA PRO A 93 4.66 -6.22 11.99
C PRO A 93 4.45 -6.52 13.48
N TYR A 94 3.77 -5.63 14.20
CA TYR A 94 3.51 -5.78 15.64
C TYR A 94 2.55 -6.94 15.97
N LEU A 95 1.80 -7.45 15.01
CA LEU A 95 0.96 -8.63 15.20
C LEU A 95 1.77 -9.93 15.16
N GLY A 96 3.00 -9.91 14.66
CA GLY A 96 3.86 -11.10 14.59
C GLY A 96 3.35 -12.19 13.64
N VAL A 97 2.45 -11.85 12.71
CA VAL A 97 1.95 -12.77 11.70
C VAL A 97 3.00 -12.91 10.58
N PRO A 98 3.45 -14.15 10.25
CA PRO A 98 4.47 -14.33 9.23
C PRO A 98 3.91 -14.00 7.84
N ARG A 99 4.73 -13.35 7.00
CA ARG A 99 4.44 -13.13 5.57
C ARG A 99 4.86 -14.35 4.76
N GLU A 100 3.90 -15.19 4.42
CA GLU A 100 4.11 -16.47 3.74
C GLU A 100 3.93 -16.35 2.23
N SER A 101 2.78 -15.79 1.81
CA SER A 101 2.41 -15.65 0.41
C SER A 101 3.11 -14.47 -0.28
N THR A 102 3.07 -14.47 -1.61
CA THR A 102 3.57 -13.33 -2.41
C THR A 102 2.72 -12.08 -2.17
N LEU A 103 1.40 -12.23 -1.94
CA LEU A 103 0.51 -11.14 -1.60
C LEU A 103 0.87 -10.49 -0.26
N ASP A 104 1.14 -11.29 0.77
CA ASP A 104 1.57 -10.79 2.09
C ASP A 104 2.82 -9.92 1.99
N LYS A 105 3.83 -10.45 1.26
CA LYS A 105 5.10 -9.75 1.04
C LYS A 105 4.92 -8.49 0.20
N ALA A 106 4.08 -8.54 -0.83
CA ALA A 106 3.84 -7.41 -1.71
C ALA A 106 3.10 -6.27 -0.97
N LEU A 107 2.05 -6.58 -0.20
CA LEU A 107 1.36 -5.57 0.58
C LEU A 107 2.32 -4.86 1.54
N PHE A 108 3.04 -5.62 2.37
CA PHE A 108 4.03 -5.07 3.29
C PHE A 108 5.11 -4.23 2.58
N ALA A 109 5.62 -4.72 1.46
CA ALA A 109 6.71 -4.08 0.73
C ALA A 109 6.31 -2.74 0.12
N PHE A 110 5.07 -2.60 -0.35
CA PHE A 110 4.64 -1.40 -1.07
C PHE A 110 3.90 -0.38 -0.20
N ASP A 111 3.41 -0.77 0.96
CA ASP A 111 2.70 0.09 1.89
C ASP A 111 3.52 1.33 2.26
N GLU A 112 4.56 1.18 3.04
CA GLU A 112 5.45 2.27 3.49
C GLU A 112 6.13 2.99 2.30
N LEU A 113 6.49 2.26 1.25
CA LEU A 113 7.12 2.84 0.06
C LEU A 113 6.19 3.80 -0.68
N SER A 114 4.90 3.48 -0.80
CA SER A 114 3.92 4.32 -1.49
C SER A 114 3.80 5.69 -0.83
N GLY A 115 3.64 5.73 0.49
CA GLY A 115 3.60 6.97 1.28
C GLY A 115 4.90 7.77 1.19
N PHE A 116 6.05 7.08 1.17
CA PHE A 116 7.34 7.73 1.00
C PHE A 116 7.50 8.39 -0.37
N ILE A 117 7.07 7.73 -1.45
CA ILE A 117 7.09 8.26 -2.82
C ILE A 117 6.22 9.52 -2.91
N VAL A 118 4.99 9.49 -2.36
CA VAL A 118 4.10 10.66 -2.29
C VAL A 118 4.80 11.83 -1.59
N ALA A 119 5.39 11.59 -0.42
CA ALA A 119 6.10 12.64 0.33
C ALA A 119 7.26 13.24 -0.47
N VAL A 120 8.02 12.42 -1.21
CA VAL A 120 9.12 12.91 -2.06
C VAL A 120 8.59 13.72 -3.23
N ALA A 121 7.53 13.27 -3.91
CA ALA A 121 6.93 13.99 -5.04
C ALA A 121 6.43 15.38 -4.61
N LEU A 122 5.70 15.48 -3.50
CA LEU A 122 5.17 16.75 -2.98
C LEU A 122 6.25 17.77 -2.57
N MET A 123 7.46 17.32 -2.21
CA MET A 123 8.57 18.21 -1.89
C MET A 123 9.30 18.76 -3.12
N ARG A 124 8.98 18.28 -4.30
CA ARG A 124 9.58 18.77 -5.55
C ARG A 124 8.87 20.04 -6.04
N PRO A 125 9.54 20.92 -6.80
CA PRO A 125 8.87 22.07 -7.39
C PRO A 125 7.74 21.70 -8.36
N SER A 126 7.89 20.57 -9.10
CA SER A 126 6.89 20.06 -10.04
C SER A 126 5.66 19.49 -9.34
N LYS A 127 5.83 19.00 -8.10
CA LYS A 127 4.81 18.23 -7.37
C LYS A 127 4.16 17.14 -8.23
N SER A 128 4.96 16.47 -9.06
CA SER A 128 4.50 15.45 -10.01
C SER A 128 5.29 14.15 -9.85
N LEU A 129 4.65 13.04 -10.19
CA LEU A 129 5.26 11.73 -10.33
C LEU A 129 5.98 11.56 -11.67
N ASP A 130 5.60 12.32 -12.71
CA ASP A 130 6.11 12.14 -14.08
C ASP A 130 7.62 12.27 -14.20
N ASP A 131 8.17 13.28 -13.54
CA ASP A 131 9.61 13.56 -13.54
C ASP A 131 10.34 13.02 -12.30
N LEU A 132 9.63 12.27 -11.43
CA LEU A 132 10.23 11.68 -10.22
C LEU A 132 11.18 10.54 -10.60
N LYS A 133 12.43 10.65 -10.15
CA LYS A 133 13.48 9.66 -10.39
C LYS A 133 13.75 8.80 -9.15
N VAL A 134 14.08 7.54 -9.34
CA VAL A 134 14.53 6.61 -8.29
C VAL A 134 15.65 7.23 -7.44
N SER A 135 16.62 7.91 -8.08
CA SER A 135 17.72 8.57 -7.39
C SER A 135 17.26 9.66 -6.41
N SER A 136 16.14 10.34 -6.71
CA SER A 136 15.56 11.35 -5.81
C SER A 136 14.96 10.71 -4.57
N VAL A 137 14.25 9.60 -4.73
CA VAL A 137 13.70 8.81 -3.62
C VAL A 137 14.83 8.28 -2.74
N LYS A 138 15.83 7.61 -3.32
CA LYS A 138 17.02 7.09 -2.59
C LYS A 138 17.79 8.21 -1.84
N LYS A 139 17.91 9.38 -2.45
CA LYS A 139 18.53 10.54 -1.78
C LYS A 139 17.74 10.96 -0.55
N LYS A 140 16.40 10.95 -0.62
CA LYS A 140 15.52 11.31 0.51
C LYS A 140 15.51 10.23 1.59
N MET A 141 15.61 8.96 1.25
CA MET A 141 15.74 7.86 2.23
C MET A 141 16.92 8.05 3.18
N LYS A 142 18.04 8.67 2.72
CA LYS A 142 19.21 8.96 3.54
C LYS A 142 19.00 10.14 4.52
N GLN A 143 17.89 10.87 4.42
CA GLN A 143 17.58 12.01 5.26
C GLN A 143 16.67 11.60 6.42
N ALA A 144 17.24 11.29 7.59
CA ALA A 144 16.49 10.83 8.77
C ALA A 144 15.37 11.79 9.22
N GLY A 145 15.50 13.08 8.95
CA GLY A 145 14.48 14.08 9.29
C GLY A 145 13.30 14.18 8.33
N PHE A 146 13.40 13.56 7.15
CA PHE A 146 12.36 13.60 6.13
C PHE A 146 11.37 12.44 6.33
N ALA A 147 10.06 12.68 6.26
CA ALA A 147 8.99 11.68 6.43
C ALA A 147 9.31 10.66 7.55
N ARG A 148 9.44 11.15 8.78
CA ARG A 148 9.95 10.37 9.92
C ARG A 148 9.05 9.20 10.31
N ALA A 149 7.76 9.28 10.02
CA ALA A 149 6.79 8.23 10.31
C ALA A 149 6.97 6.99 9.43
N VAL A 150 7.57 7.17 8.24
CA VAL A 150 7.79 6.06 7.29
C VAL A 150 9.02 5.25 7.68
N SER A 151 8.89 3.94 7.82
CA SER A 151 9.98 3.01 8.13
C SER A 151 10.85 2.71 6.90
N ARG A 152 12.12 3.15 6.91
CA ARG A 152 13.09 2.81 5.85
C ARG A 152 13.53 1.36 5.92
N GLU A 153 13.50 0.81 7.13
CA GLU A 153 13.84 -0.59 7.37
C GLU A 153 12.79 -1.50 6.71
N ASP A 154 11.50 -1.17 6.87
CA ASP A 154 10.42 -1.94 6.26
C ASP A 154 10.44 -1.83 4.74
N ILE A 155 10.76 -0.65 4.17
CA ILE A 155 10.96 -0.50 2.72
C ILE A 155 12.09 -1.41 2.22
N GLN A 156 13.22 -1.47 2.93
CA GLN A 156 14.35 -2.34 2.54
C GLN A 156 13.99 -3.81 2.71
N THR A 157 13.40 -4.17 3.85
CA THR A 157 12.95 -5.54 4.14
C THR A 157 11.95 -6.02 3.09
N GLY A 158 11.01 -5.15 2.69
CA GLY A 158 10.04 -5.47 1.64
C GLY A 158 10.70 -5.78 0.30
N ALA A 159 11.69 -4.99 -0.12
CA ALA A 159 12.45 -5.27 -1.33
C ALA A 159 13.20 -6.61 -1.25
N ASP A 160 13.82 -6.88 -0.11
CA ASP A 160 14.58 -8.12 0.15
C ASP A 160 13.65 -9.35 0.13
N GLU A 161 12.47 -9.27 0.76
CA GLU A 161 11.46 -10.35 0.78
C GLU A 161 10.85 -10.63 -0.59
N LEU A 162 10.75 -9.61 -1.46
CA LEU A 162 10.34 -9.76 -2.85
C LEU A 162 11.48 -10.25 -3.76
N GLY A 163 12.72 -10.31 -3.25
CA GLY A 163 13.89 -10.74 -4.02
C GLY A 163 14.30 -9.76 -5.12
N VAL A 164 14.04 -8.47 -4.93
CA VAL A 164 14.35 -7.40 -5.91
C VAL A 164 15.33 -6.40 -5.34
N THR A 165 16.02 -5.64 -6.21
CA THR A 165 16.83 -4.52 -5.73
C THR A 165 15.96 -3.38 -5.22
N LEU A 166 16.46 -2.59 -4.28
CA LEU A 166 15.75 -1.38 -3.81
C LEU A 166 15.45 -0.41 -4.96
N GLU A 167 16.33 -0.33 -5.95
CA GLU A 167 16.15 0.48 -7.16
C GLU A 167 14.96 0.01 -7.99
N ASP A 168 14.86 -1.29 -8.26
CA ASP A 168 13.77 -1.88 -9.03
C ASP A 168 12.45 -1.79 -8.27
N HIS A 169 12.49 -1.97 -6.96
CA HIS A 169 11.33 -1.81 -6.08
C HIS A 169 10.75 -0.39 -6.15
N ILE A 170 11.59 0.63 -5.99
CA ILE A 170 11.20 2.04 -6.10
C ILE A 170 10.72 2.38 -7.52
N ALA A 171 11.44 1.91 -8.54
CA ALA A 171 11.07 2.18 -9.94
C ALA A 171 9.68 1.63 -10.24
N PHE A 172 9.42 0.38 -9.87
CA PHE A 172 8.14 -0.28 -10.08
C PHE A 172 6.98 0.48 -9.40
N ALA A 173 7.15 0.88 -8.13
CA ALA A 173 6.13 1.61 -7.41
C ALA A 173 5.84 2.99 -8.04
N ILE A 174 6.87 3.72 -8.46
CA ILE A 174 6.70 5.01 -9.16
C ILE A 174 5.91 4.82 -10.46
N ASP A 175 6.27 3.81 -11.27
CA ASP A 175 5.62 3.58 -12.57
C ASP A 175 4.14 3.19 -12.40
N ALA A 176 3.82 2.31 -11.44
CA ALA A 176 2.44 1.95 -11.13
C ALA A 176 1.61 3.16 -10.64
N MET A 177 2.19 3.99 -9.76
CA MET A 177 1.50 5.19 -9.25
C MET A 177 1.29 6.27 -10.32
N ARG A 178 2.14 6.34 -11.34
CA ARG A 178 1.96 7.26 -12.48
C ARG A 178 0.69 6.98 -13.27
N GLU A 179 0.27 5.71 -13.38
CA GLU A 179 -0.94 5.33 -14.11
C GLU A 179 -2.20 5.97 -13.51
N ILE A 180 -2.15 6.36 -12.23
CA ILE A 180 -3.27 6.99 -11.50
C ILE A 180 -2.90 8.37 -10.93
N SER A 181 -1.90 9.06 -11.50
CA SER A 181 -1.40 10.33 -10.95
C SER A 181 -2.49 11.38 -10.73
N ASP A 182 -3.46 11.48 -11.65
CA ASP A 182 -4.60 12.39 -11.53
C ASP A 182 -5.49 12.06 -10.32
N GLU A 183 -5.76 10.77 -10.04
CA GLU A 183 -6.54 10.34 -8.88
C GLU A 183 -5.80 10.64 -7.57
N LEU A 184 -4.47 10.55 -7.59
CA LEU A 184 -3.61 10.91 -6.46
C LEU A 184 -3.47 12.43 -6.28
N GLY A 185 -3.84 13.23 -7.30
CA GLY A 185 -3.79 14.68 -7.29
C GLY A 185 -2.41 15.26 -7.57
N PHE A 186 -1.66 14.61 -8.47
CA PHE A 186 -0.38 15.07 -9.00
C PHE A 186 -0.52 15.69 -10.38
#